data_89e1f34da599d2b300dab3c722a8c152
#
_entry.id   89e1f34da599d2b300dab3c722a8c152
#
_cell.length_a   1.000
_cell.length_b   1.000
_cell.length_c   1.000
_cell.angle_alpha   90.00
_cell.angle_beta   90.00
_cell.angle_gamma   90.00
#
_symmetry.space_group_name_H-M   'P 1'
#
loop_
_entity.id
_entity.type
_entity.pdbx_description
1 polymer ?
#
loop_
_entity_poly.entity_id
_entity_poly.type
_entity_poly.pdbx_seq_one_letter_code
_entity_poly.pdbx_strand_id
1 'polypeptide(L)' 'MNLKQKVILLVLIDSSLFILLLYLLYLEMWFESLIPFLLSLGIGFWNYPVYKKYFSSEEDTK' A
#
# COMPACT_ATOMS: atom_id res chain seq x y z
N MET A 1 5.59 15.67 -8.92
CA MET A 1 5.43 15.14 -7.55
C MET A 1 6.75 14.59 -7.06
N ASN A 2 7.23 15.02 -5.90
CA ASN A 2 8.50 14.50 -5.41
C ASN A 2 8.30 13.11 -4.76
N LEU A 3 9.42 12.45 -4.44
CA LEU A 3 9.38 11.09 -3.93
C LEU A 3 8.59 10.97 -2.63
N LYS A 4 8.76 11.93 -1.73
CA LYS A 4 8.06 11.92 -0.45
C LYS A 4 6.55 12.00 -0.64
N GLN A 5 6.08 12.89 -1.51
CA GLN A 5 4.65 13.03 -1.78
C GLN A 5 4.09 11.76 -2.40
N LYS A 6 4.85 11.13 -3.29
CA LYS A 6 4.42 9.88 -3.92
C LYS A 6 4.27 8.77 -2.90
N VAL A 7 5.22 8.64 -1.98
CA VAL A 7 5.16 7.62 -0.93
C VAL A 7 3.96 7.86 -0.02
N ILE A 8 3.72 9.11 0.38
CA ILE A 8 2.58 9.45 1.22
C ILE A 8 1.27 9.06 0.53
N LEU A 9 1.15 9.38 -0.75
CA LEU A 9 -0.05 9.05 -1.53
C LEU A 9 -0.26 7.54 -1.60
N LEU A 10 0.81 6.78 -1.85
CA LEU A 10 0.73 5.32 -1.91
C LEU A 10 0.30 4.73 -0.57
N VAL A 11 0.84 5.25 0.54
CA VAL A 11 0.46 4.79 1.87
C VAL A 11 -1.02 5.06 2.14
N LEU A 12 -1.51 6.23 1.73
CA LEU A 12 -2.93 6.55 1.90
C LEU A 12 -3.81 5.60 1.11
N ILE A 13 -3.43 5.28 -0.13
CA ILE A 13 -4.19 4.33 -0.96
C ILE A 13 -4.19 2.95 -0.31
N ASP A 14 -3.02 2.47 0.09
CA ASP A 14 -2.91 1.16 0.73
C ASP A 14 -3.71 1.09 2.03
N SER A 15 -3.68 2.16 2.83
CA SER A 15 -4.45 2.21 4.07
C SER A 15 -5.95 2.11 3.79
N SER A 16 -6.42 2.82 2.76
CA SER A 16 -7.83 2.76 2.37
C SER A 16 -8.22 1.35 1.96
N LEU A 17 -7.38 0.69 1.17
CA LEU A 17 -7.64 -0.69 0.75
C LEU A 17 -7.65 -1.64 1.94
N PHE A 18 -6.75 -1.43 2.89
CA PHE A 18 -6.67 -2.26 4.09
C PHE A 18 -7.94 -2.12 4.94
N ILE A 19 -8.41 -0.90 5.11
CA ILE A 19 -9.65 -0.64 5.86
C ILE A 19 -10.82 -1.32 5.17
N LEU A 20 -10.90 -1.22 3.85
CA LEU A 20 -11.95 -1.89 3.08
C LEU A 20 -11.86 -3.40 3.25
N LEU A 21 -10.65 -3.96 3.23
CA LEU A 21 -10.43 -5.39 3.42
C LEU A 21 -10.97 -5.84 4.78
N LEU A 22 -10.64 -5.11 5.84
CA LEU A 22 -11.11 -5.44 7.18
C LEU A 22 -12.64 -5.36 7.27
N TYR A 23 -13.23 -4.35 6.62
CA TYR A 23 -14.67 -4.19 6.61
C TYR A 23 -15.35 -5.38 5.94
N LEU A 24 -14.84 -5.80 4.79
CA LEU A 24 -15.40 -6.94 4.07
C LEU A 24 -15.24 -8.23 4.86
N LEU A 25 -14.10 -8.41 5.54
CA LEU A 25 -13.90 -9.58 6.39
C LEU A 25 -14.87 -9.58 7.57
N TYR A 26 -15.16 -8.41 8.13
CA TYR A 26 -16.13 -8.28 9.21
C TYR A 26 -17.53 -8.73 8.77
N LEU A 27 -17.88 -8.41 7.51
CA LEU A 27 -19.17 -8.82 6.95
C LEU A 27 -19.17 -10.27 6.47
N GLU A 28 -18.08 -11.00 6.69
CA GLU A 28 -17.90 -12.39 6.25
C GLU A 28 -17.96 -12.55 4.74
N MET A 29 -17.59 -11.50 4.01
CA MET A 29 -17.52 -11.50 2.55
C MET A 29 -16.10 -11.89 2.11
N TRP A 30 -15.75 -13.13 2.36
CA TRP A 30 -14.38 -13.61 2.13
C TRP A 30 -13.95 -13.47 0.67
N PHE A 31 -14.85 -13.85 -0.23
CA PHE A 31 -14.53 -13.82 -1.65
C PHE A 31 -14.29 -12.40 -2.13
N GLU A 32 -15.16 -11.48 -1.73
CA GLU A 32 -15.05 -10.08 -2.13
C GLU A 32 -13.83 -9.41 -1.49
N SER A 33 -13.44 -9.86 -0.31
CA SER A 33 -12.27 -9.28 0.37
C SER A 33 -10.97 -9.58 -0.36
N LEU A 34 -10.95 -10.60 -1.22
CA LEU A 34 -9.77 -10.89 -2.03
C LEU A 34 -9.47 -9.77 -3.02
N ILE A 35 -10.48 -9.04 -3.47
CA ILE A 35 -10.29 -7.96 -4.44
C ILE A 35 -9.38 -6.86 -3.88
N PRO A 36 -9.69 -6.22 -2.73
CA PRO A 36 -8.80 -5.21 -2.19
C PRO A 36 -7.46 -5.80 -1.73
N PHE A 37 -7.46 -7.05 -1.28
CA PHE A 37 -6.23 -7.71 -0.88
C PHE A 37 -5.27 -7.85 -2.06
N LEU A 38 -5.76 -8.34 -3.19
CA LEU A 38 -4.94 -8.49 -4.39
C LEU A 38 -4.51 -7.13 -4.95
N LEU A 39 -5.39 -6.15 -4.91
CA LEU A 39 -5.06 -4.79 -5.36
C LEU A 39 -3.95 -4.20 -4.50
N SER A 40 -4.03 -4.38 -3.19
CA SER A 40 -3.01 -3.87 -2.27
C SER A 40 -1.66 -4.54 -2.53
N LEU A 41 -1.66 -5.86 -2.71
CA LEU A 41 -0.43 -6.59 -3.04
C LEU A 41 0.15 -6.11 -4.38
N GLY A 42 -0.70 -5.94 -5.38
CA GLY A 42 -0.27 -5.48 -6.69
C GLY A 42 0.34 -4.09 -6.64
N ILE A 43 -0.30 -3.17 -5.94
CA ILE A 43 0.20 -1.80 -5.79
C ILE A 43 1.53 -1.82 -5.04
N GLY A 44 1.61 -2.56 -3.95
CA GLY A 44 2.83 -2.65 -3.17
C GLY A 44 3.99 -3.24 -3.96
N PHE A 45 3.73 -4.31 -4.69
CA PHE A 45 4.74 -4.96 -5.51
C PHE A 45 5.18 -4.04 -6.67
N TRP A 46 4.20 -3.39 -7.32
CA TRP A 46 4.49 -2.48 -8.42
C TRP A 46 5.36 -1.31 -7.96
N ASN A 47 5.09 -0.81 -6.76
CA ASN A 47 5.76 0.37 -6.24
C ASN A 47 6.89 0.02 -5.28
N TYR A 48 7.29 -1.24 -5.22
CA TYR A 48 8.38 -1.67 -4.36
C TYR A 48 9.67 -0.87 -4.61
N PRO A 49 10.09 -0.60 -5.87
CA PRO A 49 11.29 0.20 -6.08
C PRO A 49 11.20 1.61 -5.52
N VAL A 50 10.00 2.19 -5.51
CA VAL A 50 9.77 3.53 -4.97
C VAL A 50 10.01 3.53 -3.47
N TYR A 51 9.43 2.56 -2.76
CA TYR A 51 9.62 2.44 -1.32
C TYR A 51 11.08 2.16 -0.98
N LYS A 52 11.69 1.26 -1.71
CA LYS A 52 13.09 0.91 -1.48
C LYS A 52 13.99 2.12 -1.65
N LYS A 53 13.75 2.90 -2.68
CA LYS A 53 14.55 4.10 -2.94
C LYS A 53 14.39 5.13 -1.83
N TYR A 54 13.17 5.31 -1.35
CA TYR A 54 12.87 6.27 -0.29
C TYR A 54 13.56 5.88 1.02
N PHE A 55 13.40 4.62 1.43
CA PHE A 55 13.99 4.15 2.68
C PHE A 55 15.52 4.04 2.59
N SER A 56 16.03 3.68 1.42
CA SER A 56 17.47 3.59 1.21
C SER A 56 18.13 4.96 1.33
N SER A 57 17.47 6.00 0.78
CA SER A 57 17.96 7.37 0.92
C SER A 57 18.02 7.80 2.37
N GLU A 58 17.02 7.42 3.15
CA GLU A 58 16.95 7.76 4.56
C GLU A 58 18.07 7.07 5.34
N GLU A 59 18.35 5.82 5.01
CA GLU A 59 19.44 5.08 5.64
C GLU A 59 20.80 5.67 5.29
N ASP A 60 20.97 6.11 4.07
CA ASP A 60 22.24 6.68 3.60
C ASP A 60 22.58 8.00 4.32
N THR A 61 21.58 8.69 4.84
CA THR A 61 21.83 9.95 5.56
C THR A 61 22.26 9.74 7.00
N LYS A 62 22.19 8.52 7.47
CA LYS A 62 22.67 8.18 8.79
C LYS A 62 24.15 7.85 8.73
#